data_fe5b221ed3d83a526cebb35d0bf6b9d8
#
_entry.id   fe5b221ed3d83a526cebb35d0bf6b9d8
#
_cell.length_a   1.000
_cell.length_b   1.000
_cell.length_c   1.000
_cell.angle_alpha   90.00
_cell.angle_beta   90.00
_cell.angle_gamma   90.00
#
_symmetry.space_group_name_H-M   'P 1'
#
loop_
_entity.id
_entity.type
_entity.pdbx_description
1 polymer ?
#
loop_
_entity_poly.entity_id
_entity_poly.type
_entity_poly.pdbx_seq_one_letter_code
_entity_poly.pdbx_strand_id
1 'polypeptide(L)'
;MATAGLDSLMKIWDLRMFKVLHSYRTDHPAMSLDISDKNLLAMAVGRSVHVLKDAFLKPTDLTYLKHTIRCPSPSLSSGGGATASTRFLASNIFTGSVKFRPYEDVLAVGHTHGLSTIIVPGKSLIYFLHFSQSYN
;
A
#
# COMPACT_ATOMS: atom_id res chain seq x y z
N MET A 1 -9.41 14.56 -8.06
CA MET A 1 -9.58 14.13 -6.65
C MET A 1 -9.80 12.62 -6.61
N ALA A 2 -9.28 11.93 -5.59
CA ALA A 2 -9.54 10.50 -5.38
C ALA A 2 -10.28 10.30 -4.05
N THR A 3 -11.25 9.40 -4.02
CA THR A 3 -12.00 9.02 -2.82
C THR A 3 -12.07 7.49 -2.73
N ALA A 4 -12.04 6.97 -1.51
CA ALA A 4 -12.26 5.56 -1.25
C ALA A 4 -13.35 5.38 -0.19
N GLY A 5 -14.16 4.35 -0.36
CA GLY A 5 -15.26 4.03 0.53
C GLY A 5 -15.15 2.64 1.14
N LEU A 6 -15.99 2.37 2.11
CA LEU A 6 -16.13 1.04 2.72
C LEU A 6 -16.76 0.00 1.76
N ASP A 7 -17.30 0.48 0.64
CA ASP A 7 -17.85 -0.33 -0.46
C ASP A 7 -16.78 -1.01 -1.31
N SER A 8 -15.51 -0.88 -0.92
CA SER A 8 -14.35 -1.37 -1.69
C SER A 8 -14.24 -0.72 -3.08
N LEU A 9 -14.82 0.47 -3.25
CA LEU A 9 -14.70 1.25 -4.46
C LEU A 9 -13.83 2.48 -4.21
N MET A 10 -12.84 2.66 -5.06
CA MET A 10 -12.09 3.89 -5.16
C MET A 10 -12.55 4.62 -6.42
N LYS A 11 -12.90 5.89 -6.28
CA LYS A 11 -13.38 6.74 -7.38
C LYS A 11 -12.42 7.91 -7.60
N ILE A 12 -12.15 8.17 -8.85
CA ILE A 12 -11.42 9.35 -9.30
C ILE A 12 -12.41 10.33 -9.90
N TRP A 13 -12.34 11.56 -9.43
CA TRP A 13 -13.29 12.62 -9.76
C TRP A 13 -12.62 13.74 -10.57
N ASP A 14 -13.33 14.21 -11.57
CA ASP A 14 -13.08 15.52 -12.17
C ASP A 14 -13.87 16.57 -11.40
N LEU A 15 -13.16 17.45 -10.69
CA LEU A 15 -13.79 18.51 -9.88
C LEU A 15 -14.39 19.64 -10.73
N ARG A 16 -13.95 19.80 -11.98
CA ARG A 16 -14.48 20.83 -12.89
C ARG A 16 -15.87 20.45 -13.38
N MET A 17 -16.05 19.17 -13.70
CA MET A 17 -17.29 18.64 -14.24
C MET A 17 -18.18 17.98 -13.19
N PHE A 18 -17.69 17.84 -11.95
CA PHE A 18 -18.33 17.07 -10.87
C PHE A 18 -18.75 15.66 -11.29
N LYS A 19 -17.90 15.01 -12.12
CA LYS A 19 -18.15 13.68 -12.64
C LYS A 19 -17.09 12.69 -12.19
N VAL A 20 -17.49 11.43 -12.03
CA VAL A 20 -16.55 10.31 -11.83
C VAL A 20 -15.87 10.04 -13.15
N LEU A 21 -14.54 10.12 -13.18
CA LEU A 21 -13.72 9.76 -14.33
C LEU A 21 -13.53 8.26 -14.41
N HIS A 22 -13.07 7.66 -13.31
CA HIS A 22 -12.76 6.24 -13.22
C HIS A 22 -13.18 5.70 -11.87
N SER A 23 -13.58 4.44 -11.81
CA SER A 23 -13.82 3.70 -10.58
C SER A 23 -13.02 2.41 -10.59
N TYR A 24 -12.36 2.12 -9.49
CA TYR A 24 -11.56 0.92 -9.28
C TYR A 24 -12.17 0.11 -8.14
N ARG A 25 -12.30 -1.18 -8.35
CA ARG A 25 -12.72 -2.10 -7.30
C ARG A 25 -11.51 -2.74 -6.66
N THR A 26 -11.47 -2.74 -5.34
CA THR A 26 -10.41 -3.37 -4.54
C THR A 26 -10.96 -4.60 -3.81
N ASP A 27 -10.08 -5.54 -3.44
CA ASP A 27 -10.47 -6.76 -2.71
C ASP A 27 -11.00 -6.44 -1.30
N HIS A 28 -10.52 -5.35 -0.71
CA HIS A 28 -10.93 -4.85 0.61
C HIS A 28 -11.07 -3.34 0.56
N PRO A 29 -11.80 -2.74 1.53
CA PRO A 29 -11.87 -1.29 1.64
C PRO A 29 -10.49 -0.65 1.77
N ALA A 30 -10.26 0.44 1.06
CA ALA A 30 -9.03 1.21 1.19
C ALA A 30 -9.13 2.13 2.41
N MET A 31 -8.19 1.97 3.34
CA MET A 31 -8.16 2.71 4.60
C MET A 31 -7.52 4.09 4.47
N SER A 32 -6.62 4.24 3.52
CA SER A 32 -5.91 5.50 3.28
C SER A 32 -5.51 5.61 1.81
N LEU A 33 -5.51 6.83 1.32
CA LEU A 33 -5.08 7.21 -0.03
C LEU A 33 -4.06 8.34 0.07
N ASP A 34 -3.06 8.32 -0.80
CA ASP A 34 -2.17 9.44 -1.00
C ASP A 34 -1.74 9.53 -2.47
N ILE A 35 -1.41 10.75 -2.89
CA ILE A 35 -1.05 11.06 -4.28
C ILE A 35 0.33 11.68 -4.30
N SER A 36 1.23 11.08 -5.08
CA SER A 36 2.57 11.62 -5.30
C SER A 36 2.56 12.74 -6.35
N ASP A 37 3.54 13.65 -6.26
CA ASP A 37 3.80 14.69 -7.27
C ASP A 37 4.05 14.11 -8.68
N LYS A 38 4.41 12.84 -8.78
CA LYS A 38 4.62 12.12 -10.04
C LYS A 38 3.36 11.40 -10.57
N ASN A 39 2.18 11.79 -10.12
CA ASN A 39 0.90 11.17 -10.47
C ASN A 39 0.79 9.67 -10.11
N LEU A 40 1.50 9.24 -9.09
CA LEU A 40 1.31 7.93 -8.50
C LEU A 40 0.22 8.03 -7.43
N LEU A 41 -0.72 7.11 -7.44
CA LEU A 41 -1.75 6.99 -6.43
C LEU A 41 -1.48 5.76 -5.58
N ALA A 42 -1.19 5.95 -4.30
CA ALA A 42 -1.06 4.85 -3.35
C ALA A 42 -2.33 4.66 -2.55
N MET A 43 -2.68 3.41 -2.28
CA MET A 43 -3.78 3.04 -1.42
C MET A 43 -3.40 1.91 -0.47
N ALA A 44 -3.81 2.03 0.79
CA ALA A 44 -3.71 0.98 1.79
C ALA A 44 -4.97 0.10 1.74
N VAL A 45 -4.82 -1.14 1.38
CA VAL A 45 -5.92 -2.10 1.20
C VAL A 45 -5.67 -3.34 2.05
N GLY A 46 -6.33 -3.44 3.20
CA GLY A 46 -6.16 -4.57 4.11
C GLY A 46 -4.70 -4.76 4.55
N ARG A 47 -4.05 -5.80 4.09
CA ARG A 47 -2.64 -6.13 4.38
C ARG A 47 -1.65 -5.67 3.32
N SER A 48 -2.12 -5.07 2.26
CA SER A 48 -1.30 -4.71 1.11
C SER A 48 -1.42 -3.23 0.78
N VAL A 49 -0.38 -2.73 0.14
CA VAL A 49 -0.37 -1.41 -0.44
C VAL A 49 -0.37 -1.57 -1.95
N HIS A 50 -1.30 -0.90 -2.60
CA HIS A 50 -1.40 -0.86 -4.05
C HIS A 50 -0.98 0.52 -4.54
N VAL A 51 -0.13 0.57 -5.53
CA VAL A 51 0.26 1.81 -6.20
C VAL A 51 -0.21 1.73 -7.64
N LEU A 52 -0.96 2.73 -8.05
CA LEU A 52 -1.43 2.91 -9.42
C LEU A 52 -0.63 4.03 -10.08
N LYS A 53 -0.23 3.79 -11.32
CA LYS A 53 0.45 4.79 -12.14
C LYS A 53 -0.53 5.39 -13.14
N ASP A 54 -0.42 6.70 -13.33
CA ASP A 54 -1.24 7.46 -14.29
C ASP A 54 -2.77 7.21 -14.14
N ALA A 55 -3.22 6.88 -12.92
CA ALA A 55 -4.61 6.55 -12.62
C ALA A 55 -5.60 7.69 -12.96
N PHE A 56 -5.11 8.92 -13.03
CA PHE A 56 -5.90 10.10 -13.40
C PHE A 56 -6.06 10.29 -14.90
N LEU A 57 -5.16 9.71 -15.71
CA LEU A 57 -5.14 9.89 -17.15
C LEU A 57 -5.89 8.78 -17.90
N LYS A 58 -5.75 7.56 -17.42
CA LYS A 58 -6.34 6.38 -18.06
C LYS A 58 -6.94 5.45 -17.02
N PRO A 59 -8.07 4.80 -17.32
CA PRO A 59 -8.53 3.68 -16.50
C PRO A 59 -7.47 2.56 -16.60
N THR A 60 -6.82 2.28 -15.50
CA THR A 60 -5.77 1.26 -15.44
C THR A 60 -6.24 0.14 -14.53
N ASP A 61 -6.53 -1.02 -15.08
CA ASP A 61 -6.93 -2.20 -14.30
C ASP A 61 -5.75 -2.87 -13.60
N LEU A 62 -4.52 -2.49 -14.00
CA LEU A 62 -3.30 -3.08 -13.46
C LEU A 62 -2.69 -2.19 -12.39
N THR A 63 -2.49 -2.75 -11.22
CA THR A 63 -1.68 -2.12 -10.18
C THR A 63 -0.22 -2.08 -10.63
N TYR A 64 0.39 -0.89 -10.60
CA TYR A 64 1.79 -0.71 -10.93
C TYR A 64 2.72 -1.44 -9.94
N LEU A 65 2.39 -1.35 -8.67
CA LEU A 65 3.09 -2.03 -7.59
C LEU A 65 2.07 -2.54 -6.56
N LYS A 66 2.15 -3.81 -6.21
CA LYS A 66 1.43 -4.39 -5.08
C LYS A 66 2.43 -4.92 -4.09
N HIS A 67 2.47 -4.34 -2.91
CA HIS A 67 3.34 -4.77 -1.82
C HIS A 67 2.51 -5.28 -0.66
N THR A 68 2.79 -6.52 -0.22
CA THR A 68 2.11 -7.11 0.94
C THR A 68 3.03 -7.04 2.14
N ILE A 69 2.57 -6.41 3.20
CA ILE A 69 3.31 -6.30 4.45
C ILE A 69 3.30 -7.66 5.15
N ARG A 70 4.49 -8.18 5.41
CA ARG A 70 4.70 -9.42 6.14
C ARG A 70 5.26 -9.11 7.51
N CYS A 71 4.68 -9.70 8.55
CA CYS A 71 5.37 -9.78 9.83
C CYS A 71 6.54 -10.75 9.72
N PRO A 72 7.71 -10.42 10.25
CA PRO A 72 8.70 -11.43 10.55
C PRO A 72 8.04 -12.42 11.51
N SER A 73 7.86 -13.66 11.07
CA SER A 73 7.49 -14.74 11.99
C SER A 73 8.60 -14.81 13.03
N PRO A 74 8.28 -14.82 14.35
CA PRO A 74 9.30 -15.11 15.34
C PRO A 74 9.95 -16.42 14.93
N SER A 75 11.25 -16.38 14.66
CA SER A 75 12.04 -17.58 14.39
C SER A 75 11.85 -18.49 15.60
N LEU A 76 11.16 -19.61 15.40
CA LEU A 76 11.08 -20.68 16.36
C LEU A 76 12.48 -21.24 16.57
N SER A 77 13.24 -20.62 17.48
CA SER A 77 14.33 -21.33 18.13
C SER A 77 13.68 -22.53 18.83
N SER A 78 14.09 -23.72 18.41
CA SER A 78 13.64 -25.01 18.88
C SER A 78 13.48 -25.06 20.40
N GLY A 79 12.24 -25.08 20.93
CA GLY A 79 12.03 -25.38 22.34
C GLY A 79 10.79 -24.81 23.03
N GLY A 80 9.98 -24.01 22.38
CA GLY A 80 8.78 -23.50 23.04
C GLY A 80 7.57 -23.58 22.10
N GLY A 81 6.54 -24.33 22.51
CA GLY A 81 5.30 -24.42 21.79
C GLY A 81 4.71 -23.03 21.55
N ALA A 82 4.67 -22.57 20.30
CA ALA A 82 4.01 -21.34 19.94
C ALA A 82 2.51 -21.49 20.30
N THR A 83 2.07 -20.78 21.33
CA THR A 83 0.67 -20.74 21.72
C THR A 83 -0.14 -20.17 20.55
N ALA A 84 -1.37 -20.66 20.38
CA ALA A 84 -2.30 -20.22 19.33
C ALA A 84 -2.45 -18.69 19.31
N SER A 85 -2.27 -18.02 20.44
CA SER A 85 -2.29 -16.56 20.58
C SER A 85 -1.21 -15.85 19.75
N THR A 86 -0.01 -16.41 19.68
CA THR A 86 1.11 -15.80 18.93
C THR A 86 0.89 -15.91 17.41
N ARG A 87 0.23 -16.99 16.97
CA ARG A 87 -0.17 -17.14 15.56
C ARG A 87 -1.30 -16.18 15.17
N PHE A 88 -2.22 -15.91 16.09
CA PHE A 88 -3.35 -15.00 15.88
C PHE A 88 -2.88 -13.55 15.71
N LEU A 89 -1.88 -13.12 16.47
CA LEU A 89 -1.31 -11.78 16.38
C LEU A 89 -0.54 -11.56 15.07
N ALA A 90 0.12 -12.59 14.55
CA ALA A 90 0.85 -12.52 13.28
C ALA A 90 -0.08 -12.45 12.05
N SER A 91 -1.35 -12.83 12.17
CA SER A 91 -2.30 -12.87 11.06
C SER A 91 -3.05 -11.55 10.84
N ASN A 92 -3.10 -10.66 11.83
CA ASN A 92 -3.91 -9.44 11.82
C ASN A 92 -3.08 -8.18 11.52
N ILE A 93 -2.36 -8.19 10.39
CA ILE A 93 -1.71 -6.97 9.92
C ILE A 93 -2.72 -6.16 9.11
N PHE A 94 -2.97 -4.94 9.54
CA PHE A 94 -3.72 -3.96 8.78
C PHE A 94 -2.82 -2.77 8.47
N THR A 95 -2.87 -2.34 7.23
CA THR A 95 -2.28 -1.08 6.81
C THR A 95 -3.26 0.04 7.11
N GLY A 96 -2.88 0.93 8.03
CA GLY A 96 -3.74 2.02 8.48
C GLY A 96 -3.55 3.31 7.69
N SER A 97 -2.32 3.60 7.26
CA SER A 97 -2.00 4.84 6.57
C SER A 97 -0.92 4.66 5.53
N VAL A 98 -0.99 5.47 4.48
CA VAL A 98 0.05 5.59 3.46
C VAL A 98 0.34 7.07 3.22
N LYS A 99 1.63 7.41 3.04
CA LYS A 99 2.05 8.77 2.77
C LYS A 99 3.29 8.79 1.87
N PHE A 100 3.22 9.50 0.77
CA PHE A 100 4.39 9.77 -0.05
C PHE A 100 5.25 10.85 0.59
N ARG A 101 6.56 10.67 0.52
CA ARG A 101 7.48 11.76 0.82
C ARG A 101 7.49 12.74 -0.36
N PRO A 102 7.33 14.05 -0.10
CA PRO A 102 7.38 15.04 -1.16
C PRO A 102 8.70 14.97 -1.93
N TYR A 103 8.63 15.06 -3.26
CA TYR A 103 9.77 15.07 -4.19
C TYR A 103 10.60 13.77 -4.26
N GLU A 104 10.28 12.76 -3.47
CA GLU A 104 10.99 11.48 -3.45
C GLU A 104 10.06 10.32 -3.82
N ASP A 105 10.66 9.23 -4.32
CA ASP A 105 9.94 8.01 -4.66
C ASP A 105 9.83 7.06 -3.45
N VAL A 106 9.61 7.63 -2.27
CA VAL A 106 9.50 6.90 -0.99
C VAL A 106 8.09 6.98 -0.48
N LEU A 107 7.50 5.82 -0.23
CA LEU A 107 6.19 5.67 0.38
C LEU A 107 6.34 5.15 1.80
N ALA A 108 5.88 5.90 2.77
CA ALA A 108 5.75 5.48 4.15
C ALA A 108 4.41 4.76 4.35
N VAL A 109 4.44 3.64 5.03
CA VAL A 109 3.26 2.80 5.30
C VAL A 109 3.17 2.52 6.79
N GLY A 110 2.16 3.06 7.43
CA GLY A 110 1.83 2.76 8.82
C GLY A 110 0.96 1.50 8.90
N HIS A 111 1.35 0.59 9.75
CA HIS A 111 0.62 -0.66 9.98
C HIS A 111 0.60 -1.03 11.46
N THR A 112 -0.16 -2.03 11.85
CA THR A 112 -0.36 -2.42 13.25
C THR A 112 0.93 -2.77 14.01
N HIS A 113 2.02 -3.06 13.32
CA HIS A 113 3.31 -3.44 13.92
C HIS A 113 4.38 -2.35 13.77
N GLY A 114 4.02 -1.16 13.30
CA GLY A 114 4.93 -0.03 13.17
C GLY A 114 4.87 0.66 11.81
N LEU A 115 6.01 1.11 11.33
CA LEU A 115 6.17 1.84 10.08
C LEU A 115 7.12 1.09 9.14
N SER A 116 6.69 0.95 7.90
CA SER A 116 7.54 0.45 6.82
C SER A 116 7.71 1.50 5.73
N THR A 117 8.86 1.54 5.11
CA THR A 117 9.12 2.40 3.96
C THR A 117 9.32 1.57 2.71
N ILE A 118 8.70 1.99 1.63
CA ILE A 118 8.77 1.32 0.32
C ILE A 118 9.31 2.31 -0.69
N ILE A 119 10.33 1.90 -1.44
CA ILE A 119 10.79 2.68 -2.58
C ILE A 119 9.92 2.31 -3.77
N VAL A 120 9.21 3.28 -4.30
CA VAL A 120 8.36 3.12 -5.48
C VAL A 120 9.15 3.65 -6.68
N PRO A 121 9.58 2.77 -7.62
CA PRO A 121 10.34 3.24 -8.77
C PRO A 121 9.52 4.25 -9.58
N GLY A 122 10.07 5.44 -9.74
CA GLY A 122 9.47 6.51 -10.55
C GLY A 122 9.45 6.17 -12.05
N LYS A 123 9.05 7.12 -12.90
CA LYS A 123 8.96 6.94 -14.36
C LYS A 123 10.30 6.58 -15.05
N SER A 124 11.43 6.66 -14.38
CA SER A 124 12.76 6.41 -14.93
C SER A 124 13.32 5.09 -14.41
N LEU A 125 13.38 4.11 -15.33
CA LEU A 125 14.25 2.93 -15.37
C LEU A 125 14.60 2.21 -14.05
N ILE A 126 14.00 1.02 -13.93
CA ILE A 126 14.63 -0.26 -13.52
C ILE A 126 15.96 -0.11 -12.75
N TYR A 127 15.87 -0.10 -11.43
CA TYR A 127 16.87 -0.76 -10.58
C TYR A 127 16.16 -1.43 -9.41
N PHE A 128 16.00 -2.75 -9.52
CA PHE A 128 15.67 -3.60 -8.38
C PHE A 128 16.89 -3.60 -7.44
N LEU A 129 16.85 -2.81 -6.40
CA LEU A 129 17.69 -3.02 -5.23
C LEU A 129 16.79 -3.49 -4.10
N HIS A 130 16.79 -4.78 -3.92
CA HIS A 130 16.23 -5.44 -2.76
C HIS A 130 17.13 -5.14 -1.56
N PHE A 131 16.82 -4.11 -0.81
CA PHE A 131 17.48 -3.85 0.46
C PHE A 131 16.66 -4.53 1.56
N SER A 132 17.02 -5.76 1.88
CA SER A 132 16.58 -6.44 3.08
C SER A 132 17.53 -6.03 4.21
N GLN A 133 17.16 -5.02 5.00
CA GLN A 133 17.86 -4.78 6.25
C GLN A 133 17.27 -5.67 7.33
N SER A 134 17.98 -6.75 7.62
CA SER A 134 17.83 -7.49 8.87
C SER A 134 18.50 -6.68 9.97
N TYR A 135 17.73 -6.19 10.92
CA TYR A 135 18.30 -5.76 12.19
C TYR A 135 18.47 -7.00 13.07
N ASN A 136 19.75 -7.26 13.45
CA ASN A 136 20.11 -8.16 14.53
C ASN A 136 19.63 -7.64 15.88
#